data_a9bf8a8c174b817aa344d4321a7bf076
#
_entry.id   a9bf8a8c174b817aa344d4321a7bf076
#
_cell.length_a   1.000
_cell.length_b   1.000
_cell.length_c   1.000
_cell.angle_alpha   90.00
_cell.angle_beta   90.00
_cell.angle_gamma   90.00
#
_symmetry.space_group_name_H-M   'P 1'
#
loop_
_entity.id
_entity.type
_entity.pdbx_description
1 polymer ?
#
loop_
_entity_poly.entity_id
_entity_poly.type
_entity_poly.pdbx_seq_one_letter_code
_entity_poly.pdbx_strand_id
1 'polypeptide(L)'
;ASIMTLVSDRDRHLFALGTESTIGTASSQDPMLIRFSNQEDINTWTPTVTNTAGTFRLDTGNTIIGAVQGKDYILVLTDQAAYTLQFIGPPYTFSLRQVGTNCGCIGQHAMVYAEGAVFWMGFGGGFFVFDGTVKQLPSLVEDYVFTTTGDNLGINYGASQLVYAYHNSLFNEVGWYYPQATSNQVDRNVVYNFTENTWATGSLSRTTYRDSSTFALPYATQYNSTGTPTFPTINGVTNTYGSSKYWAHETGVNEVDFAGNAT
;
A
#
# COMPACT_ATOMS: atom_id res chain seq x y z
N ALA A 1 7.07 -4.12 15.81
CA ALA A 1 5.90 -4.02 14.93
C ALA A 1 5.74 -5.30 14.15
N SER A 2 4.53 -5.76 13.96
CA SER A 2 4.24 -6.94 13.14
C SER A 2 3.69 -6.57 11.77
N ILE A 3 3.18 -5.37 11.63
CA ILE A 3 2.50 -4.95 10.41
C ILE A 3 3.39 -4.00 9.62
N MET A 4 3.70 -2.83 10.16
CA MET A 4 4.41 -1.80 9.43
C MET A 4 5.16 -0.88 10.38
N THR A 5 6.25 -0.29 9.90
CA THR A 5 6.88 0.88 10.50
C THR A 5 6.88 2.01 9.48
N LEU A 6 6.66 3.23 9.94
CA LEU A 6 6.77 4.42 9.11
C LEU A 6 7.33 5.59 9.93
N VAL A 7 7.92 6.55 9.24
CA VAL A 7 8.43 7.79 9.83
C VAL A 7 7.49 8.93 9.46
N SER A 8 7.14 9.75 10.42
CA SER A 8 6.50 11.03 10.15
C SER A 8 7.57 12.02 9.69
N ASP A 9 7.58 12.35 8.41
CA ASP A 9 8.59 13.22 7.80
C ASP A 9 8.66 14.60 8.44
N ARG A 10 7.49 15.14 8.78
CA ARG A 10 7.34 16.48 9.35
C ARG A 10 7.78 16.54 10.80
N ASP A 11 7.35 15.55 11.59
CA ASP A 11 7.40 15.61 13.05
C ASP A 11 8.49 14.71 13.62
N ARG A 12 9.14 13.93 12.76
CA ARG A 12 10.31 13.10 13.05
C ARG A 12 10.08 12.11 14.19
N HIS A 13 8.91 11.45 14.17
CA HIS A 13 8.57 10.32 15.02
C HIS A 13 8.59 9.03 14.20
N LEU A 14 9.07 7.95 14.79
CA LEU A 14 8.94 6.62 14.22
C LEU A 14 7.68 5.95 14.77
N PHE A 15 6.84 5.44 13.88
CA PHE A 15 5.63 4.70 14.22
C PHE A 15 5.84 3.20 14.04
N ALA A 16 5.29 2.42 14.96
CA ALA A 16 5.18 0.98 14.90
C ALA A 16 3.70 0.59 14.96
N LEU A 17 3.21 -0.05 13.91
CA LEU A 17 1.83 -0.48 13.76
C LEU A 17 1.70 -1.97 14.05
N GLY A 18 0.66 -2.37 14.80
CA GLY A 18 0.46 -3.72 15.25
C GLY A 18 1.63 -4.16 16.14
N THR A 19 1.78 -3.57 17.30
CA THR A 19 2.93 -3.79 18.17
C THR A 19 2.53 -4.36 19.54
N GLU A 20 3.52 -4.68 20.36
CA GLU A 20 3.33 -5.20 21.71
C GLU A 20 2.64 -4.17 22.62
N SER A 21 1.67 -4.57 23.40
CA SER A 21 1.08 -3.72 24.43
C SER A 21 2.07 -3.47 25.59
N THR A 22 2.91 -4.48 25.89
CA THR A 22 4.03 -4.37 26.84
C THR A 22 5.34 -4.51 26.09
N ILE A 23 6.17 -3.47 26.11
CA ILE A 23 7.46 -3.44 25.41
C ILE A 23 8.35 -4.60 25.83
N GLY A 24 8.89 -5.33 24.85
CA GLY A 24 9.77 -6.48 25.07
C GLY A 24 9.03 -7.79 25.38
N THR A 25 7.70 -7.81 25.30
CA THR A 25 6.88 -9.01 25.56
C THR A 25 6.15 -9.44 24.30
N ALA A 26 6.74 -10.31 23.49
CA ALA A 26 6.21 -10.73 22.19
C ALA A 26 4.80 -11.36 22.27
N SER A 27 4.45 -12.00 23.40
CA SER A 27 3.10 -12.55 23.61
C SER A 27 2.01 -11.51 23.84
N SER A 28 2.38 -10.25 24.04
CA SER A 28 1.42 -9.14 24.26
C SER A 28 1.11 -8.35 22.98
N GLN A 29 1.36 -8.95 21.81
CA GLN A 29 1.13 -8.29 20.54
C GLN A 29 -0.34 -7.99 20.30
N ASP A 30 -0.65 -6.74 19.94
CA ASP A 30 -1.99 -6.25 19.61
C ASP A 30 -1.96 -5.68 18.18
N PRO A 31 -2.68 -6.32 17.24
CA PRO A 31 -2.70 -5.88 15.82
C PRO A 31 -3.37 -4.51 15.62
N MET A 32 -4.05 -3.98 16.64
CA MET A 32 -4.72 -2.67 16.61
C MET A 32 -3.94 -1.57 17.34
N LEU A 33 -2.77 -1.89 17.91
CA LEU A 33 -1.98 -0.94 18.67
C LEU A 33 -1.00 -0.18 17.77
N ILE A 34 -1.01 1.13 17.90
CA ILE A 34 -0.04 2.05 17.34
C ILE A 34 0.86 2.55 18.47
N ARG A 35 2.17 2.50 18.26
CA ARG A 35 3.14 3.11 19.16
C ARG A 35 4.03 4.05 18.37
N PHE A 36 4.38 5.19 18.94
CA PHE A 36 5.32 6.13 18.34
C PHE A 36 6.44 6.49 19.31
N SER A 37 7.62 6.68 18.74
CA SER A 37 8.84 7.02 19.47
C SER A 37 8.79 8.44 20.02
N ASN A 38 9.75 8.79 20.87
CA ASN A 38 10.03 10.19 21.15
C ASN A 38 10.51 10.90 19.87
N GLN A 39 10.28 12.19 19.78
CA GLN A 39 10.69 13.00 18.64
C GLN A 39 12.20 12.95 18.45
N GLU A 40 12.65 12.67 17.23
CA GLU A 40 14.06 12.54 16.84
C GLU A 40 14.86 11.47 17.62
N ASP A 41 14.20 10.61 18.36
CA ASP A 41 14.84 9.58 19.18
C ASP A 41 14.17 8.22 18.98
N ILE A 42 14.81 7.36 18.22
CA ILE A 42 14.30 6.02 17.88
C ILE A 42 14.49 5.00 19.02
N ASN A 43 15.18 5.36 20.10
CA ASN A 43 15.42 4.43 21.21
C ASN A 43 14.41 4.60 22.34
N THR A 44 13.70 5.73 22.42
CA THR A 44 12.74 6.01 23.49
C THR A 44 11.30 5.78 23.02
N TRP A 45 10.68 4.73 23.54
CA TRP A 45 9.34 4.27 23.19
C TRP A 45 8.35 4.26 24.36
N THR A 46 8.86 4.40 25.59
CA THR A 46 8.03 4.42 26.80
C THR A 46 7.53 5.83 27.05
N PRO A 47 6.21 6.07 27.09
CA PRO A 47 5.66 7.39 27.39
C PRO A 47 6.03 7.84 28.80
N THR A 48 6.47 9.09 28.93
CA THR A 48 6.70 9.78 30.20
C THR A 48 6.17 11.20 30.13
N VAL A 49 6.07 11.88 31.26
CA VAL A 49 5.62 13.30 31.30
C VAL A 49 6.57 14.28 30.64
N THR A 50 7.79 13.84 30.31
CA THR A 50 8.88 14.69 29.77
C THR A 50 9.23 14.38 28.33
N ASN A 51 8.64 13.35 27.70
CA ASN A 51 8.88 12.98 26.32
C ASN A 51 7.61 13.01 25.49
N THR A 52 7.75 12.85 24.18
CA THR A 52 6.64 12.85 23.22
C THR A 52 6.22 11.47 22.75
N ALA A 53 6.84 10.39 23.29
CA ALA A 53 6.47 9.02 22.98
C ALA A 53 5.03 8.72 23.44
N GLY A 54 4.35 7.84 22.71
CA GLY A 54 2.97 7.53 23.06
C GLY A 54 2.42 6.29 22.35
N THR A 55 1.15 5.99 22.67
CA THR A 55 0.43 4.87 22.09
C THR A 55 -1.02 5.24 21.83
N PHE A 56 -1.59 4.66 20.76
CA PHE A 56 -3.02 4.61 20.50
C PHE A 56 -3.45 3.18 20.23
N ARG A 57 -4.63 2.83 20.65
CA ARG A 57 -5.30 1.60 20.24
C ARG A 57 -6.52 1.96 19.42
N LEU A 58 -6.63 1.42 18.22
CA LEU A 58 -7.79 1.59 17.36
C LEU A 58 -8.93 0.70 17.87
N ASP A 59 -10.16 1.14 17.70
CA ASP A 59 -11.36 0.50 18.25
C ASP A 59 -12.24 -0.18 17.18
N THR A 60 -12.08 0.16 15.90
CA THR A 60 -12.89 -0.40 14.80
C THR A 60 -12.02 -1.22 13.84
N GLY A 61 -12.31 -2.50 13.77
CA GLY A 61 -11.58 -3.50 13.01
C GLY A 61 -10.93 -4.56 13.88
N ASN A 62 -10.22 -5.49 13.24
CA ASN A 62 -9.50 -6.57 13.89
C ASN A 62 -7.99 -6.42 13.76
N THR A 63 -7.54 -5.78 12.69
CA THR A 63 -6.12 -5.57 12.41
C THR A 63 -5.90 -4.29 11.61
N ILE A 64 -4.82 -3.61 11.90
CA ILE A 64 -4.29 -2.56 11.04
C ILE A 64 -3.76 -3.24 9.77
N ILE A 65 -4.14 -2.74 8.61
CA ILE A 65 -3.63 -3.24 7.33
C ILE A 65 -2.37 -2.48 6.94
N GLY A 66 -2.37 -1.16 7.09
CA GLY A 66 -1.23 -0.33 6.77
C GLY A 66 -1.51 1.14 7.02
N ALA A 67 -0.54 1.96 6.66
CA ALA A 67 -0.67 3.41 6.75
C ALA A 67 0.12 4.10 5.64
N VAL A 68 -0.31 5.30 5.29
CA VAL A 68 0.36 6.13 4.30
C VAL A 68 0.48 7.56 4.82
N GLN A 69 1.64 8.16 4.57
CA GLN A 69 1.91 9.56 4.90
C GLN A 69 1.22 10.47 3.90
N GLY A 70 0.31 11.30 4.35
CA GLY A 70 -0.22 12.45 3.61
C GLY A 70 0.58 13.71 3.92
N LYS A 71 0.10 14.85 3.42
CA LYS A 71 0.80 16.14 3.59
C LYS A 71 0.90 16.59 5.06
N ASP A 72 -0.19 16.51 5.79
CA ASP A 72 -0.30 17.00 7.18
C ASP A 72 -0.89 15.94 8.14
N TYR A 73 -0.95 14.70 7.71
CA TYR A 73 -1.54 13.58 8.46
C TYR A 73 -0.91 12.25 8.04
N ILE A 74 -1.07 11.26 8.87
CA ILE A 74 -0.88 9.85 8.53
C ILE A 74 -2.26 9.22 8.47
N LEU A 75 -2.63 8.63 7.32
CA LEU A 75 -3.84 7.82 7.21
C LEU A 75 -3.52 6.39 7.58
N VAL A 76 -4.19 5.85 8.58
CA VAL A 76 -4.08 4.46 9.02
C VAL A 76 -5.36 3.73 8.63
N LEU A 77 -5.21 2.64 7.91
CA LEU A 77 -6.32 1.80 7.45
C LEU A 77 -6.31 0.47 8.19
N THR A 78 -7.48 0.12 8.72
CA THR A 78 -7.75 -1.23 9.25
C THR A 78 -8.46 -2.08 8.20
N ASP A 79 -8.80 -3.30 8.55
CA ASP A 79 -9.66 -4.17 7.75
C ASP A 79 -11.12 -3.65 7.63
N GLN A 80 -11.52 -2.61 8.41
CA GLN A 80 -12.90 -2.09 8.42
C GLN A 80 -13.00 -0.56 8.36
N ALA A 81 -11.99 0.17 8.82
CA ALA A 81 -12.10 1.61 9.06
C ALA A 81 -10.85 2.40 8.65
N ALA A 82 -11.00 3.70 8.55
CA ALA A 82 -9.94 4.65 8.28
C ALA A 82 -9.78 5.63 9.45
N TYR A 83 -8.53 5.90 9.82
CA TYR A 83 -8.15 6.82 10.89
C TYR A 83 -7.10 7.81 10.40
N THR A 84 -7.16 9.02 10.90
CA THR A 84 -6.09 10.00 10.72
C THR A 84 -5.34 10.23 12.02
N LEU A 85 -4.02 10.26 11.91
CA LEU A 85 -3.11 10.74 12.93
C LEU A 85 -2.56 12.08 12.49
N GLN A 86 -2.74 13.10 13.30
CA GLN A 86 -2.26 14.45 13.03
C GLN A 86 -1.42 14.95 14.19
N PHE A 87 -0.27 15.51 13.91
CA PHE A 87 0.58 16.14 14.93
C PHE A 87 -0.07 17.43 15.42
N ILE A 88 -0.25 17.53 16.74
CA ILE A 88 -0.85 18.68 17.41
C ILE A 88 0.09 19.32 18.42
N GLY A 89 1.24 18.69 18.67
CA GLY A 89 2.23 19.16 19.65
C GLY A 89 1.91 18.81 21.09
N PRO A 90 2.85 19.14 22.01
CA PRO A 90 2.68 18.87 23.42
C PRO A 90 1.43 19.55 24.01
N PRO A 91 0.77 18.95 25.02
CA PRO A 91 1.17 17.71 25.71
C PRO A 91 0.69 16.41 25.03
N TYR A 92 -0.15 16.47 24.02
CA TYR A 92 -0.79 15.27 23.46
C TYR A 92 -0.04 14.66 22.27
N THR A 93 0.94 15.34 21.71
CA THR A 93 1.77 14.98 20.56
C THR A 93 0.96 14.74 19.28
N PHE A 94 0.11 13.73 19.24
CA PHE A 94 -0.77 13.41 18.11
C PHE A 94 -2.25 13.38 18.52
N SER A 95 -3.10 13.72 17.56
CA SER A 95 -4.54 13.49 17.62
C SER A 95 -4.89 12.30 16.74
N LEU A 96 -5.66 11.36 17.27
CA LEU A 96 -6.23 10.25 16.53
C LEU A 96 -7.71 10.51 16.27
N ARG A 97 -8.14 10.39 15.01
CA ARG A 97 -9.54 10.56 14.63
C ARG A 97 -9.97 9.49 13.65
N GLN A 98 -11.09 8.81 13.92
CA GLN A 98 -11.74 7.97 12.92
C GLN A 98 -12.42 8.85 11.87
N VAL A 99 -12.16 8.59 10.59
CA VAL A 99 -12.67 9.38 9.46
C VAL A 99 -13.57 8.60 8.53
N GLY A 100 -13.60 7.28 8.67
CA GLY A 100 -14.48 6.42 7.87
C GLY A 100 -14.71 5.05 8.51
N THR A 101 -15.86 4.46 8.18
CA THR A 101 -16.26 3.10 8.54
C THR A 101 -16.68 2.34 7.28
N ASN A 102 -16.62 1.02 7.30
CA ASN A 102 -16.91 0.16 6.14
C ASN A 102 -16.07 0.50 4.89
N CYS A 103 -14.86 0.95 5.12
CA CYS A 103 -13.91 1.37 4.10
C CYS A 103 -12.53 0.74 4.29
N GLY A 104 -12.49 -0.46 4.87
CA GLY A 104 -11.26 -1.20 5.15
C GLY A 104 -10.43 -1.44 3.89
N CYS A 105 -9.10 -1.53 4.06
CA CYS A 105 -8.18 -1.75 2.95
C CYS A 105 -7.94 -3.23 2.70
N ILE A 106 -7.76 -3.63 1.43
CA ILE A 106 -7.58 -5.03 1.04
C ILE A 106 -6.17 -5.56 1.31
N GLY A 107 -5.16 -4.70 1.31
CA GLY A 107 -3.77 -5.11 1.49
C GLY A 107 -2.85 -3.94 1.83
N GLN A 108 -1.69 -4.26 2.39
CA GLN A 108 -0.74 -3.26 2.90
C GLN A 108 -0.25 -2.28 1.83
N HIS A 109 -0.10 -2.75 0.59
CA HIS A 109 0.37 -1.95 -0.53
C HIS A 109 -0.78 -1.50 -1.46
N ALA A 110 -2.04 -1.72 -1.07
CA ALA A 110 -3.21 -1.36 -1.87
C ALA A 110 -3.67 0.09 -1.68
N MET A 111 -2.82 0.94 -1.09
CA MET A 111 -3.06 2.36 -0.84
C MET A 111 -1.93 3.21 -1.41
N VAL A 112 -2.27 4.38 -1.95
CA VAL A 112 -1.31 5.33 -2.52
C VAL A 112 -1.73 6.77 -2.27
N TYR A 113 -0.77 7.63 -1.96
CA TYR A 113 -0.96 9.08 -1.89
C TYR A 113 -0.69 9.69 -3.27
N ALA A 114 -1.65 10.46 -3.77
CA ALA A 114 -1.55 11.17 -5.04
C ALA A 114 -2.28 12.51 -4.94
N GLU A 115 -1.65 13.58 -5.39
CA GLU A 115 -2.22 14.93 -5.54
C GLU A 115 -3.03 15.43 -4.32
N GLY A 116 -2.53 15.18 -3.13
CA GLY A 116 -3.18 15.65 -1.88
C GLY A 116 -4.20 14.69 -1.28
N ALA A 117 -4.55 13.61 -1.96
CA ALA A 117 -5.50 12.60 -1.51
C ALA A 117 -4.86 11.22 -1.37
N VAL A 118 -5.46 10.36 -0.57
CA VAL A 118 -5.10 8.94 -0.48
C VAL A 118 -6.17 8.11 -1.15
N PHE A 119 -5.75 7.22 -2.04
CA PHE A 119 -6.61 6.28 -2.73
C PHE A 119 -6.30 4.86 -2.28
N TRP A 120 -7.32 4.00 -2.13
CA TRP A 120 -7.11 2.58 -1.80
C TRP A 120 -8.20 1.67 -2.34
N MET A 121 -7.85 0.41 -2.48
CA MET A 121 -8.78 -0.67 -2.83
C MET A 121 -9.37 -1.26 -1.55
N GLY A 122 -10.69 -1.37 -1.48
CA GLY A 122 -11.41 -1.86 -0.31
C GLY A 122 -11.44 -3.38 -0.20
N PHE A 123 -11.39 -3.89 1.03
CA PHE A 123 -11.48 -5.33 1.30
C PHE A 123 -12.87 -5.91 0.95
N GLY A 124 -13.93 -5.17 1.23
CA GLY A 124 -15.32 -5.56 0.92
C GLY A 124 -15.76 -5.26 -0.52
N GLY A 125 -14.82 -4.85 -1.38
CA GLY A 125 -15.09 -4.30 -2.71
C GLY A 125 -15.08 -2.78 -2.71
N GLY A 126 -15.03 -2.21 -3.91
CA GLY A 126 -15.01 -0.77 -4.13
C GLY A 126 -13.64 -0.12 -3.99
N PHE A 127 -13.59 1.10 -4.46
CA PHE A 127 -12.42 1.96 -4.40
C PHE A 127 -12.76 3.19 -3.57
N PHE A 128 -11.82 3.65 -2.76
CA PHE A 128 -12.04 4.74 -1.84
C PHE A 128 -11.01 5.84 -2.02
N VAL A 129 -11.39 7.05 -1.64
CA VAL A 129 -10.51 8.21 -1.58
C VAL A 129 -10.71 8.95 -0.28
N PHE A 130 -9.62 9.49 0.27
CA PHE A 130 -9.60 10.43 1.37
C PHE A 130 -8.95 11.73 0.93
N ASP A 131 -9.75 12.78 0.85
CA ASP A 131 -9.37 14.17 0.51
C ASP A 131 -9.68 15.15 1.65
N GLY A 132 -9.76 14.65 2.87
CA GLY A 132 -10.30 15.30 4.07
C GLY A 132 -11.56 14.61 4.58
N THR A 133 -12.25 13.88 3.69
CA THR A 133 -13.38 12.98 4.01
C THR A 133 -13.24 11.68 3.23
N VAL A 134 -13.68 10.57 3.82
CA VAL A 134 -13.70 9.28 3.11
C VAL A 134 -14.90 9.23 2.19
N LYS A 135 -14.66 8.90 0.92
CA LYS A 135 -15.68 8.72 -0.11
C LYS A 135 -15.40 7.44 -0.88
N GLN A 136 -16.44 6.71 -1.24
CA GLN A 136 -16.32 5.65 -2.24
C GLN A 136 -16.32 6.29 -3.63
N LEU A 137 -15.39 5.86 -4.48
CA LEU A 137 -15.32 6.29 -5.86
C LEU A 137 -16.38 5.55 -6.69
N PRO A 138 -17.27 6.24 -7.41
CA PRO A 138 -18.16 5.60 -8.36
C PRO A 138 -17.35 4.85 -9.42
N SER A 139 -17.60 3.57 -9.60
CA SER A 139 -16.84 2.74 -10.53
C SER A 139 -17.76 1.83 -11.35
N LEU A 140 -17.62 1.90 -12.67
CA LEU A 140 -18.28 0.97 -13.59
C LEU A 140 -17.56 -0.37 -13.74
N VAL A 141 -16.34 -0.46 -13.21
CA VAL A 141 -15.49 -1.67 -13.27
C VAL A 141 -15.47 -2.45 -11.96
N GLU A 142 -16.25 -2.03 -10.97
CA GLU A 142 -16.26 -2.65 -9.64
C GLU A 142 -16.63 -4.13 -9.72
N ASP A 143 -17.73 -4.47 -10.41
CA ASP A 143 -18.15 -5.86 -10.61
C ASP A 143 -17.09 -6.69 -11.35
N TYR A 144 -16.42 -6.08 -12.34
CA TYR A 144 -15.33 -6.76 -13.07
C TYR A 144 -14.14 -7.09 -12.17
N VAL A 145 -13.78 -6.20 -11.27
CA VAL A 145 -12.62 -6.37 -10.39
C VAL A 145 -12.93 -7.28 -9.21
N PHE A 146 -14.10 -7.13 -8.58
CA PHE A 146 -14.37 -7.78 -7.29
C PHE A 146 -15.25 -9.02 -7.39
N THR A 147 -15.95 -9.22 -8.50
CA THR A 147 -16.92 -10.33 -8.62
C THR A 147 -16.49 -11.33 -9.69
N THR A 148 -16.50 -12.61 -9.33
CA THR A 148 -16.33 -13.69 -10.29
C THR A 148 -17.71 -14.03 -10.89
N THR A 149 -17.90 -13.77 -12.18
CA THR A 149 -19.15 -14.01 -12.89
C THR A 149 -18.88 -14.52 -14.30
N GLY A 150 -19.34 -15.73 -14.62
CA GLY A 150 -19.10 -16.35 -15.93
C GLY A 150 -17.60 -16.53 -16.22
N ASP A 151 -17.17 -15.98 -17.34
CA ASP A 151 -15.76 -16.02 -17.76
C ASP A 151 -14.90 -14.94 -17.08
N ASN A 152 -15.52 -13.99 -16.37
CA ASN A 152 -14.82 -12.99 -15.61
C ASN A 152 -14.37 -13.57 -14.26
N LEU A 153 -13.07 -13.57 -14.04
CA LEU A 153 -12.45 -13.99 -12.80
C LEU A 153 -12.07 -12.74 -12.01
N GLY A 154 -12.85 -12.38 -11.00
CA GLY A 154 -12.57 -11.28 -10.09
C GLY A 154 -11.25 -11.48 -9.33
N ILE A 155 -11.01 -10.63 -8.36
CA ILE A 155 -9.77 -10.64 -7.56
C ILE A 155 -9.62 -11.92 -6.72
N ASN A 156 -8.38 -12.39 -6.56
CA ASN A 156 -8.04 -13.44 -5.60
C ASN A 156 -7.88 -12.85 -4.19
N TYR A 157 -8.92 -12.93 -3.38
CA TYR A 157 -8.86 -12.47 -1.98
C TYR A 157 -7.85 -13.24 -1.12
N GLY A 158 -7.54 -14.49 -1.45
CA GLY A 158 -6.52 -15.28 -0.77
C GLY A 158 -5.08 -14.79 -1.00
N ALA A 159 -4.89 -13.98 -2.05
CA ALA A 159 -3.61 -13.36 -2.40
C ALA A 159 -3.68 -11.81 -2.36
N SER A 160 -4.59 -11.26 -1.57
CA SER A 160 -4.84 -9.82 -1.46
C SER A 160 -3.62 -9.00 -1.02
N GLN A 161 -2.68 -9.61 -0.29
CA GLN A 161 -1.41 -9.00 0.08
C GLN A 161 -0.50 -8.65 -1.12
N LEU A 162 -0.78 -9.21 -2.30
CA LEU A 162 -0.06 -8.91 -3.54
C LEU A 162 -0.61 -7.70 -4.28
N VAL A 163 -1.75 -7.17 -3.85
CA VAL A 163 -2.32 -5.95 -4.44
C VAL A 163 -1.38 -4.79 -4.21
N TYR A 164 -1.04 -4.10 -5.29
CA TYR A 164 -0.10 -2.98 -5.26
C TYR A 164 -0.71 -1.75 -5.94
N ALA A 165 -0.87 -0.68 -5.18
CA ALA A 165 -1.33 0.61 -5.67
C ALA A 165 -0.18 1.45 -6.22
N TYR A 166 -0.44 2.23 -7.26
CA TYR A 166 0.54 3.13 -7.85
C TYR A 166 -0.10 4.46 -8.28
N HIS A 167 0.74 5.47 -8.36
CA HIS A 167 0.41 6.79 -8.92
C HIS A 167 1.25 7.01 -10.17
N ASN A 168 0.61 7.45 -11.26
CA ASN A 168 1.25 7.89 -12.49
C ASN A 168 0.98 9.38 -12.67
N SER A 169 1.93 10.20 -12.29
CA SER A 169 1.80 11.66 -12.33
C SER A 169 1.76 12.24 -13.74
N LEU A 170 2.26 11.51 -14.75
CA LEU A 170 2.25 11.98 -16.14
C LEU A 170 0.83 12.05 -16.71
N PHE A 171 -0.08 11.19 -16.25
CA PHE A 171 -1.44 11.09 -16.78
C PHE A 171 -2.54 11.33 -15.75
N ASN A 172 -2.18 11.76 -14.53
CA ASN A 172 -3.12 11.96 -13.42
C ASN A 172 -3.91 10.69 -13.09
N GLU A 173 -3.20 9.57 -12.98
CA GLU A 173 -3.78 8.26 -12.77
C GLU A 173 -3.32 7.66 -11.45
N VAL A 174 -4.25 6.94 -10.82
CA VAL A 174 -3.95 5.96 -9.79
C VAL A 174 -4.40 4.59 -10.27
N GLY A 175 -3.66 3.56 -9.93
CA GLY A 175 -4.02 2.22 -10.37
C GLY A 175 -3.62 1.16 -9.36
N TRP A 176 -4.17 -0.03 -9.57
CA TRP A 176 -3.89 -1.20 -8.73
C TRP A 176 -3.56 -2.39 -9.60
N TYR A 177 -2.43 -3.00 -9.31
CA TYR A 177 -2.08 -4.30 -9.82
C TYR A 177 -2.63 -5.36 -8.87
N TYR A 178 -3.30 -6.39 -9.38
CA TYR A 178 -3.92 -7.41 -8.56
C TYR A 178 -3.90 -8.79 -9.21
N PRO A 179 -3.92 -9.88 -8.43
CA PRO A 179 -4.08 -11.23 -8.95
C PRO A 179 -5.56 -11.53 -9.21
N GLN A 180 -5.89 -12.12 -10.37
CA GLN A 180 -7.24 -12.65 -10.59
C GLN A 180 -7.50 -13.93 -9.78
N ALA A 181 -8.75 -14.35 -9.64
CA ALA A 181 -9.18 -15.40 -8.70
C ALA A 181 -8.43 -16.74 -8.83
N THR A 182 -7.94 -17.09 -10.01
CA THR A 182 -7.18 -18.35 -10.27
C THR A 182 -5.68 -18.15 -10.23
N SER A 183 -5.20 -16.92 -10.01
CA SER A 183 -3.78 -16.60 -10.01
C SER A 183 -3.26 -16.35 -8.60
N ASN A 184 -2.06 -16.86 -8.32
CA ASN A 184 -1.28 -16.51 -7.13
C ASN A 184 -0.17 -15.49 -7.45
N GLN A 185 -0.24 -14.86 -8.63
CA GLN A 185 0.66 -13.81 -9.08
C GLN A 185 -0.17 -12.67 -9.66
N VAL A 186 0.36 -11.47 -9.57
CA VAL A 186 -0.27 -10.29 -10.16
C VAL A 186 -0.30 -10.42 -11.67
N ASP A 187 -1.48 -10.32 -12.27
CA ASP A 187 -1.72 -10.50 -13.70
C ASP A 187 -2.76 -9.55 -14.29
N ARG A 188 -3.36 -8.70 -13.45
CA ARG A 188 -4.38 -7.72 -13.83
C ARG A 188 -4.04 -6.35 -13.29
N ASN A 189 -4.59 -5.34 -13.95
CA ASN A 189 -4.57 -3.98 -13.43
C ASN A 189 -5.92 -3.29 -13.65
N VAL A 190 -6.19 -2.35 -12.80
CA VAL A 190 -7.27 -1.38 -12.92
C VAL A 190 -6.70 0.01 -12.70
N VAL A 191 -7.11 0.96 -13.50
CA VAL A 191 -6.61 2.34 -13.50
C VAL A 191 -7.78 3.30 -13.39
N TYR A 192 -7.62 4.32 -12.60
CA TYR A 192 -8.54 5.44 -12.44
C TYR A 192 -7.84 6.74 -12.78
N ASN A 193 -8.29 7.44 -13.81
CA ASN A 193 -7.88 8.80 -14.09
C ASN A 193 -8.74 9.76 -13.25
N PHE A 194 -8.13 10.39 -12.26
CA PHE A 194 -8.86 11.23 -11.31
C PHE A 194 -9.18 12.63 -11.83
N THR A 195 -8.61 13.05 -12.97
CA THR A 195 -8.95 14.30 -13.64
C THR A 195 -10.14 14.12 -14.57
N GLU A 196 -10.15 13.03 -15.35
CA GLU A 196 -11.21 12.73 -16.31
C GLU A 196 -12.35 11.92 -15.71
N ASN A 197 -12.16 11.38 -14.50
CA ASN A 197 -13.10 10.49 -13.82
C ASN A 197 -13.45 9.24 -14.65
N THR A 198 -12.43 8.66 -15.28
CA THR A 198 -12.56 7.48 -16.15
C THR A 198 -11.83 6.28 -15.57
N TRP A 199 -12.32 5.09 -15.92
CA TRP A 199 -11.75 3.82 -15.48
C TRP A 199 -11.32 2.97 -16.67
N ALA A 200 -10.19 2.28 -16.50
CA ALA A 200 -9.71 1.28 -17.45
C ALA A 200 -9.24 0.02 -16.72
N THR A 201 -9.36 -1.11 -17.38
CA THR A 201 -8.87 -2.41 -16.88
C THR A 201 -7.97 -3.04 -17.92
N GLY A 202 -7.00 -3.83 -17.47
CA GLY A 202 -6.08 -4.51 -18.36
C GLY A 202 -5.46 -5.77 -17.76
N SER A 203 -4.78 -6.51 -18.62
CA SER A 203 -3.94 -7.65 -18.25
C SER A 203 -2.49 -7.21 -18.24
N LEU A 204 -2.01 -6.83 -17.05
CA LEU A 204 -0.64 -6.36 -16.88
C LEU A 204 -0.08 -6.86 -15.55
N SER A 205 1.00 -7.61 -15.63
CA SER A 205 1.69 -8.18 -14.47
C SER A 205 2.79 -7.23 -14.00
N ARG A 206 2.60 -6.58 -12.88
CA ARG A 206 3.61 -5.75 -12.22
C ARG A 206 3.54 -5.94 -10.71
N THR A 207 4.68 -6.12 -10.08
CA THR A 207 4.78 -6.35 -8.63
C THR A 207 5.07 -5.08 -7.85
N THR A 208 5.74 -4.11 -8.48
CA THR A 208 5.99 -2.78 -7.90
C THR A 208 5.99 -1.76 -9.02
N TYR A 209 5.86 -0.49 -8.65
CA TYR A 209 5.87 0.63 -9.57
C TYR A 209 6.57 1.84 -8.94
N ARG A 210 7.31 2.56 -9.73
CA ARG A 210 7.93 3.83 -9.35
C ARG A 210 7.54 4.90 -10.36
N ASP A 211 6.93 5.94 -9.88
CA ASP A 211 6.54 7.09 -10.70
C ASP A 211 7.75 7.86 -11.28
N SER A 212 7.51 8.63 -12.33
CA SER A 212 8.48 9.51 -12.96
C SER A 212 8.86 10.68 -12.04
N SER A 213 9.90 10.50 -11.25
CA SER A 213 10.40 11.58 -10.37
C SER A 213 11.89 11.84 -10.60
N THR A 214 12.70 10.82 -10.44
CA THR A 214 14.14 10.85 -10.67
C THR A 214 14.49 10.48 -12.10
N PHE A 215 13.66 9.63 -12.71
CA PHE A 215 13.76 9.20 -14.10
C PHE A 215 12.68 9.88 -14.92
N ALA A 216 12.96 10.08 -16.21
CA ALA A 216 12.02 10.72 -17.15
C ALA A 216 10.72 9.91 -17.37
N LEU A 217 10.77 8.61 -17.12
CA LEU A 217 9.67 7.66 -17.32
C LEU A 217 9.42 6.86 -16.06
N PRO A 218 8.19 6.39 -15.84
CA PRO A 218 7.89 5.46 -14.76
C PRO A 218 8.52 4.09 -15.00
N TYR A 219 8.84 3.40 -13.93
CA TYR A 219 9.41 2.05 -13.96
C TYR A 219 8.62 1.08 -13.09
N ALA A 220 8.55 -0.16 -13.53
CA ALA A 220 7.92 -1.24 -12.78
C ALA A 220 8.71 -2.53 -12.84
N THR A 221 8.51 -3.40 -11.85
CA THR A 221 9.07 -4.74 -11.85
C THR A 221 7.98 -5.78 -12.07
N GLN A 222 8.35 -6.87 -12.69
CA GLN A 222 7.49 -8.04 -12.88
C GLN A 222 8.20 -9.27 -12.35
N TYR A 223 7.53 -10.04 -11.50
CA TYR A 223 7.98 -11.37 -11.14
C TYR A 223 7.64 -12.35 -12.27
N ASN A 224 8.62 -13.12 -12.72
CA ASN A 224 8.42 -14.17 -13.72
C ASN A 224 8.87 -15.52 -13.12
N SER A 225 7.91 -16.41 -12.92
CA SER A 225 8.17 -17.75 -12.36
C SER A 225 8.82 -18.71 -13.36
N THR A 226 8.84 -18.38 -14.66
CA THR A 226 9.29 -19.29 -15.72
C THR A 226 10.76 -19.13 -16.11
N GLY A 227 11.45 -18.14 -15.59
CA GLY A 227 12.87 -17.95 -15.80
C GLY A 227 13.68 -18.43 -14.59
N THR A 228 14.63 -19.33 -14.79
CA THR A 228 15.62 -19.71 -13.78
C THR A 228 16.94 -19.01 -14.08
N PRO A 229 17.21 -17.80 -13.53
CA PRO A 229 18.57 -17.31 -13.57
C PRO A 229 19.42 -18.17 -12.63
N THR A 230 20.41 -18.80 -13.17
CA THR A 230 21.47 -19.48 -12.41
C THR A 230 22.42 -18.43 -11.86
N PHE A 231 22.35 -18.14 -10.58
CA PHE A 231 23.38 -17.36 -9.91
C PHE A 231 24.59 -18.23 -9.57
N PRO A 232 25.78 -17.64 -9.45
CA PRO A 232 26.98 -18.37 -9.02
C PRO A 232 26.72 -19.12 -7.72
N THR A 233 27.14 -20.36 -7.67
CA THR A 233 27.07 -21.18 -6.46
C THR A 233 27.87 -20.52 -5.35
N ILE A 234 27.21 -20.09 -4.29
CA ILE A 234 27.88 -19.57 -3.09
C ILE A 234 27.83 -20.67 -2.03
N ASN A 235 28.99 -21.07 -1.51
CA ASN A 235 29.12 -22.12 -0.51
C ASN A 235 28.49 -23.47 -0.90
N GLY A 236 28.55 -23.85 -2.18
CA GLY A 236 28.01 -25.13 -2.65
C GLY A 236 26.48 -25.18 -2.81
N VAL A 237 25.78 -24.10 -2.56
CA VAL A 237 24.33 -23.98 -2.75
C VAL A 237 24.04 -23.21 -4.02
N THR A 238 23.40 -23.86 -4.98
CA THR A 238 22.86 -23.21 -6.17
C THR A 238 21.47 -22.67 -5.82
N ASN A 239 21.35 -21.36 -5.69
CA ASN A 239 20.06 -20.72 -5.46
C ASN A 239 19.36 -20.50 -6.79
N THR A 240 18.19 -21.07 -6.92
CA THR A 240 17.29 -20.85 -8.06
C THR A 240 16.24 -19.83 -7.64
N TYR A 241 16.36 -18.61 -8.14
CA TYR A 241 15.38 -17.57 -7.92
C TYR A 241 14.54 -17.37 -9.19
N GLY A 242 13.27 -17.03 -9.04
CA GLY A 242 12.47 -16.60 -10.18
C GLY A 242 13.10 -15.39 -10.86
N SER A 243 13.04 -15.32 -12.19
CA SER A 243 13.50 -14.14 -12.91
C SER A 243 12.56 -12.97 -12.69
N SER A 244 13.11 -11.79 -12.38
CA SER A 244 12.35 -10.54 -12.35
C SER A 244 12.69 -9.74 -13.60
N LYS A 245 11.68 -9.20 -14.26
CA LYS A 245 11.83 -8.25 -15.36
C LYS A 245 11.67 -6.84 -14.84
N TYR A 246 12.37 -5.93 -15.47
CA TYR A 246 12.30 -4.49 -15.22
C TYR A 246 11.74 -3.83 -16.46
N TRP A 247 10.70 -3.03 -16.30
CA TRP A 247 9.97 -2.40 -17.38
C TRP A 247 10.01 -0.89 -17.25
N ALA A 248 10.30 -0.20 -18.35
CA ALA A 248 10.00 1.23 -18.48
C ALA A 248 8.59 1.36 -19.03
N HIS A 249 7.77 2.19 -18.38
CA HIS A 249 6.42 2.51 -18.82
C HIS A 249 6.41 3.78 -19.67
N GLU A 250 5.33 4.00 -20.39
CA GLU A 250 5.10 5.21 -21.21
C GLU A 250 6.15 5.39 -22.33
N THR A 251 6.73 4.29 -22.81
CA THR A 251 7.75 4.32 -23.89
C THR A 251 7.18 4.29 -25.31
N GLY A 252 5.84 4.22 -25.43
CA GLY A 252 5.14 4.12 -26.73
C GLY A 252 4.09 3.02 -26.72
N VAL A 253 3.60 2.65 -27.91
CA VAL A 253 2.52 1.67 -28.09
C VAL A 253 2.99 0.21 -28.01
N ASN A 254 4.29 -0.03 -28.06
CA ASN A 254 4.87 -1.37 -27.97
C ASN A 254 5.59 -1.53 -26.64
N GLU A 255 5.40 -2.68 -25.98
CA GLU A 255 6.26 -3.07 -24.87
C GLU A 255 7.68 -3.33 -25.40
N VAL A 256 8.67 -2.73 -24.76
CA VAL A 256 10.07 -2.98 -25.04
C VAL A 256 10.76 -3.48 -23.77
N ASP A 257 11.68 -4.40 -23.94
CA ASP A 257 12.55 -4.83 -22.83
C ASP A 257 13.57 -3.73 -22.48
N PHE A 258 14.36 -3.94 -21.44
CA PHE A 258 15.38 -2.98 -21.03
C PHE A 258 16.50 -2.76 -22.08
N ALA A 259 16.62 -3.66 -23.06
CA ALA A 259 17.51 -3.54 -24.21
C ALA A 259 16.87 -2.80 -25.39
N GLY A 260 15.59 -2.39 -25.29
CA GLY A 260 14.88 -1.68 -26.34
C GLY A 260 14.28 -2.58 -27.42
N ASN A 261 14.20 -3.89 -27.19
CA ASN A 261 13.58 -4.81 -28.15
C ASN A 261 12.08 -4.90 -27.90
N ALA A 262 11.27 -4.83 -28.97
CA ALA A 262 9.84 -5.09 -28.88
C ALA A 262 9.58 -6.56 -28.51
N THR A 263 8.68 -6.78 -27.55
CA THR A 263 8.30 -8.13 -27.09
C THR A 263 6.93 -8.52 -27.63
#